data_6f3e28e8efc9ddc5320ee9449713e87d
#
_entry.id   6f3e28e8efc9ddc5320ee9449713e87d
#
_cell.length_a   1.000
_cell.length_b   1.000
_cell.length_c   1.000
_cell.angle_alpha   90.00
_cell.angle_beta   90.00
_cell.angle_gamma   90.00
#
_symmetry.space_group_name_H-M   'P 1'
#
loop_
_entity.id
_entity.type
_entity.pdbx_description
1 polymer ?
#
loop_
_entity_poly.entity_id
_entity_poly.type
_entity_poly.pdbx_seq_one_letter_code
_entity_poly.pdbx_strand_id
1 'polypeptide(L)'
;MSGADSLARLRDLCAGDGERLDLLEAALALSVLHRADSADEQALGRVPGQVPGPTLGPSLDLAPLRQHVSAMAQALADLVHRRGAAPESLAEIIARAYAYRGDSETYDDLQNADLARVIERRKGLPVALSILYLHIARAQGWDAEGLAFPAHFLIRVAIDGARHVVDPFYEGAVREAAELRELLQKVTGQAAELSPAHFDAVSDRDVLLRLENNIRLRLVGREDWPAAARSLERMLAIAPDRPELLFEMGQLHARLDKRRAAIGSFERFLVVSGDADHGLRQRATALLQELRRGLN
;
A
#
# COMPACT_ATOMS: atom_id res chain seq x y z
N MET A 1 -18.24 -10.59 -8.62
CA MET A 1 -16.93 -11.27 -8.73
C MET A 1 -16.64 -11.97 -7.41
N SER A 2 -16.21 -13.23 -7.44
CA SER A 2 -15.80 -13.94 -6.21
C SER A 2 -14.48 -13.36 -5.68
N GLY A 3 -14.15 -13.57 -4.39
CA GLY A 3 -12.86 -13.15 -3.84
C GLY A 3 -11.66 -13.78 -4.59
N ALA A 4 -11.81 -15.01 -5.08
CA ALA A 4 -10.81 -15.68 -5.91
C ALA A 4 -10.56 -14.98 -7.25
N ASP A 5 -11.64 -14.53 -7.93
CA ASP A 5 -11.53 -13.77 -9.19
C ASP A 5 -10.84 -12.42 -8.96
N SER A 6 -11.11 -11.77 -7.82
CA SER A 6 -10.50 -10.49 -7.47
C SER A 6 -9.02 -10.62 -7.15
N LEU A 7 -8.61 -11.71 -6.49
CA LEU A 7 -7.20 -12.00 -6.21
C LEU A 7 -6.43 -12.37 -7.48
N ALA A 8 -7.06 -13.12 -8.41
CA ALA A 8 -6.49 -13.41 -9.72
C ALA A 8 -6.26 -12.11 -10.51
N ARG A 9 -7.26 -11.22 -10.54
CA ARG A 9 -7.13 -9.90 -11.17
C ARG A 9 -6.00 -9.06 -10.58
N LEU A 10 -5.81 -9.06 -9.25
CA LEU A 10 -4.69 -8.36 -8.62
C LEU A 10 -3.34 -8.93 -9.10
N ARG A 11 -3.23 -10.26 -9.20
CA ARG A 11 -2.02 -10.91 -9.76
C ARG A 11 -1.77 -10.47 -11.20
N ASP A 12 -2.80 -10.46 -12.05
CA ASP A 12 -2.67 -10.05 -13.44
C ASP A 12 -2.23 -8.59 -13.57
N LEU A 13 -2.78 -7.68 -12.76
CA LEU A 13 -2.38 -6.27 -12.72
C LEU A 13 -0.93 -6.08 -12.25
N CYS A 14 -0.44 -7.00 -11.43
CA CYS A 14 0.94 -7.00 -10.92
C CYS A 14 1.84 -7.98 -11.69
N ALA A 15 1.34 -8.71 -12.70
CA ALA A 15 2.14 -9.62 -13.53
C ALA A 15 2.98 -8.79 -14.50
N GLY A 16 4.29 -8.91 -14.39
CA GLY A 16 5.24 -8.25 -15.29
C GLY A 16 6.47 -7.78 -14.54
N ASP A 17 7.58 -7.76 -15.24
CA ASP A 17 8.87 -7.32 -14.69
C ASP A 17 9.06 -5.80 -14.81
N GLY A 18 8.01 -5.07 -15.23
CA GLY A 18 8.03 -3.61 -15.36
C GLY A 18 8.09 -2.89 -14.01
N GLU A 19 8.87 -1.83 -13.94
CA GLU A 19 8.96 -0.96 -12.75
C GLU A 19 7.66 -0.19 -12.49
N ARG A 20 6.84 0.03 -13.54
CA ARG A 20 5.59 0.79 -13.48
C ARG A 20 4.37 -0.11 -13.65
N LEU A 21 3.43 0.02 -12.72
CA LEU A 21 2.12 -0.63 -12.71
C LEU A 21 1.01 0.41 -12.84
N ASP A 22 -0.19 -0.04 -13.19
CA ASP A 22 -1.38 0.78 -12.95
C ASP A 22 -1.73 0.76 -11.45
N LEU A 23 -1.08 1.68 -10.72
CA LEU A 23 -1.23 1.80 -9.26
C LEU A 23 -2.68 2.03 -8.83
N LEU A 24 -3.44 2.82 -9.60
CA LEU A 24 -4.83 3.11 -9.31
C LEU A 24 -5.67 1.83 -9.38
N GLU A 25 -5.57 1.10 -10.49
CA GLU A 25 -6.34 -0.13 -10.69
C GLU A 25 -5.95 -1.22 -9.71
N ALA A 26 -4.66 -1.39 -9.43
CA ALA A 26 -4.19 -2.39 -8.45
C ALA A 26 -4.66 -2.05 -7.02
N ALA A 27 -4.59 -0.79 -6.60
CA ALA A 27 -5.08 -0.36 -5.29
C ALA A 27 -6.61 -0.42 -5.18
N LEU A 28 -7.36 -0.15 -6.25
CA LEU A 28 -8.81 -0.35 -6.27
C LEU A 28 -9.18 -1.84 -6.23
N ALA A 29 -8.39 -2.72 -6.85
CA ALA A 29 -8.56 -4.17 -6.73
C ALA A 29 -8.34 -4.66 -5.28
N LEU A 30 -7.37 -4.09 -4.55
CA LEU A 30 -7.22 -4.32 -3.11
C LEU A 30 -8.46 -3.89 -2.32
N SER A 31 -9.04 -2.72 -2.64
CA SER A 31 -10.27 -2.25 -1.99
C SER A 31 -11.46 -3.20 -2.19
N VAL A 32 -11.57 -3.83 -3.36
CA VAL A 32 -12.60 -4.87 -3.60
C VAL A 32 -12.38 -6.08 -2.69
N LEU A 33 -11.13 -6.51 -2.51
CA LEU A 33 -10.78 -7.63 -1.63
C LEU A 33 -11.03 -7.30 -0.15
N HIS A 34 -10.73 -6.07 0.30
CA HIS A 34 -11.02 -5.63 1.67
C HIS A 34 -12.53 -5.64 1.96
N ARG A 35 -13.36 -5.25 1.00
CA ARG A 35 -14.83 -5.32 1.15
C ARG A 35 -15.35 -6.74 1.21
N ALA A 36 -14.81 -7.64 0.40
CA ALA A 36 -15.20 -9.06 0.43
C ALA A 36 -14.91 -9.67 1.81
N ASP A 37 -13.73 -9.41 2.36
CA ASP A 37 -13.36 -9.86 3.71
C ASP A 37 -14.34 -9.35 4.78
N SER A 38 -14.67 -8.05 4.74
CA SER A 38 -15.59 -7.44 5.71
C SER A 38 -17.01 -8.01 5.61
N ALA A 39 -17.49 -8.35 4.42
CA ALA A 39 -18.78 -8.97 4.20
C ALA A 39 -18.82 -10.41 4.75
N ASP A 40 -17.75 -11.17 4.54
CA ASP A 40 -17.62 -12.54 5.06
C ASP A 40 -17.57 -12.56 6.60
N GLU A 41 -16.86 -11.61 7.22
CA GLU A 41 -16.80 -11.46 8.68
C GLU A 41 -18.16 -11.12 9.28
N GLN A 42 -18.94 -10.23 8.65
CA GLN A 42 -20.30 -9.90 9.07
C GLN A 42 -21.24 -11.10 8.94
N ALA A 43 -21.15 -11.86 7.84
CA ALA A 43 -21.95 -13.07 7.61
C ALA A 43 -21.65 -14.17 8.62
N LEU A 44 -20.41 -14.24 9.13
CA LEU A 44 -19.96 -15.22 10.12
C LEU A 44 -20.22 -14.79 11.57
N GLY A 45 -20.83 -13.61 11.81
CA GLY A 45 -21.18 -13.12 13.16
C GLY A 45 -19.98 -12.83 14.07
N ARG A 46 -18.82 -12.53 13.49
CA ARG A 46 -17.53 -12.45 14.20
C ARG A 46 -17.13 -11.05 14.67
N VAL A 47 -18.03 -10.20 15.09
CA VAL A 47 -17.58 -8.92 15.67
C VAL A 47 -18.30 -8.59 16.97
N PRO A 48 -17.76 -8.99 18.16
CA PRO A 48 -18.13 -8.33 19.41
C PRO A 48 -17.43 -6.94 19.45
N GLY A 49 -18.21 -5.87 19.35
CA GLY A 49 -17.77 -4.52 19.71
C GLY A 49 -17.41 -3.55 18.59
N GLN A 50 -17.54 -3.91 17.32
CA GLN A 50 -17.47 -2.94 16.23
C GLN A 50 -18.83 -2.27 15.98
N VAL A 51 -18.84 -0.93 16.00
CA VAL A 51 -19.98 -0.16 15.46
C VAL A 51 -20.10 -0.55 13.98
N PRO A 52 -21.26 -1.04 13.52
CA PRO A 52 -21.45 -1.41 12.11
C PRO A 52 -21.15 -0.17 11.25
N GLY A 53 -20.11 -0.21 10.48
CA GLY A 53 -19.94 0.71 9.37
C GLY A 53 -21.12 0.54 8.40
N PRO A 54 -21.42 1.53 7.54
CA PRO A 54 -22.53 1.43 6.61
C PRO A 54 -22.45 0.10 5.88
N THR A 55 -23.55 -0.65 5.89
CA THR A 55 -23.69 -1.95 5.22
C THR A 55 -23.37 -1.78 3.75
N LEU A 56 -22.17 -2.18 3.37
CA LEU A 56 -21.70 -2.11 1.99
C LEU A 56 -22.24 -3.33 1.26
N GLY A 57 -22.99 -3.09 0.19
CA GLY A 57 -23.48 -4.17 -0.68
C GLY A 57 -22.32 -5.04 -1.21
N PRO A 58 -22.60 -6.26 -1.68
CA PRO A 58 -21.62 -7.29 -1.99
C PRO A 58 -20.69 -6.97 -3.17
N SER A 59 -20.90 -5.88 -3.90
CA SER A 59 -20.02 -5.45 -4.99
C SER A 59 -19.70 -3.97 -4.91
N LEU A 60 -18.40 -3.63 -4.96
CA LEU A 60 -17.93 -2.27 -5.11
C LEU A 60 -18.00 -1.88 -6.59
N ASP A 61 -18.84 -0.88 -6.92
CA ASP A 61 -18.80 -0.26 -8.22
C ASP A 61 -17.61 0.70 -8.28
N LEU A 62 -16.61 0.35 -9.08
CA LEU A 62 -15.40 1.15 -9.27
C LEU A 62 -15.56 2.26 -10.30
N ALA A 63 -16.62 2.24 -11.12
CA ALA A 63 -16.80 3.21 -12.21
C ALA A 63 -16.89 4.67 -11.70
N PRO A 64 -17.66 4.99 -10.65
CA PRO A 64 -17.69 6.36 -10.11
C PRO A 64 -16.34 6.81 -9.55
N LEU A 65 -15.57 5.90 -8.92
CA LEU A 65 -14.26 6.21 -8.37
C LEU A 65 -13.24 6.53 -9.47
N ARG A 66 -13.21 5.72 -10.54
CA ARG A 66 -12.39 5.98 -11.73
C ARG A 66 -12.76 7.30 -12.40
N GLN A 67 -14.06 7.55 -12.58
CA GLN A 67 -14.53 8.80 -13.16
C GLN A 67 -14.12 10.01 -12.33
N HIS A 68 -14.19 9.91 -11.00
CA HIS A 68 -13.76 10.97 -10.10
C HIS A 68 -12.26 11.27 -10.24
N VAL A 69 -11.40 10.22 -10.24
CA VAL A 69 -9.95 10.38 -10.40
C VAL A 69 -9.61 10.92 -11.82
N SER A 70 -10.30 10.45 -12.85
CA SER A 70 -10.15 10.96 -14.22
C SER A 70 -10.52 12.44 -14.32
N ALA A 71 -11.58 12.88 -13.62
CA ALA A 71 -11.96 14.30 -13.58
C ALA A 71 -10.88 15.17 -12.90
N MET A 72 -10.20 14.66 -11.86
CA MET A 72 -9.06 15.36 -11.25
C MET A 72 -7.87 15.47 -12.22
N ALA A 73 -7.56 14.39 -12.94
CA ALA A 73 -6.49 14.43 -13.94
C ALA A 73 -6.79 15.43 -15.07
N GLN A 74 -8.03 15.49 -15.55
CA GLN A 74 -8.46 16.46 -16.54
C GLN A 74 -8.39 17.90 -16.01
N ALA A 75 -8.82 18.15 -14.77
CA ALA A 75 -8.74 19.46 -14.15
C ALA A 75 -7.28 19.94 -14.02
N LEU A 76 -6.34 19.01 -13.72
CA LEU A 76 -4.92 19.34 -13.75
C LEU A 76 -4.43 19.66 -15.17
N ALA A 77 -4.82 18.88 -16.18
CA ALA A 77 -4.47 19.15 -17.58
C ALA A 77 -4.93 20.55 -18.02
N ASP A 78 -6.16 20.93 -17.68
CA ASP A 78 -6.71 22.23 -17.99
C ASP A 78 -5.97 23.37 -17.25
N LEU A 79 -5.53 23.13 -16.00
CA LEU A 79 -4.75 24.10 -15.24
C LEU A 79 -3.35 24.28 -15.85
N VAL A 80 -2.67 23.17 -16.17
CA VAL A 80 -1.34 23.16 -16.81
C VAL A 80 -1.39 23.84 -18.19
N HIS A 81 -2.42 23.57 -18.97
CA HIS A 81 -2.61 24.25 -20.28
C HIS A 81 -2.73 25.78 -20.14
N ARG A 82 -3.39 26.26 -19.10
CA ARG A 82 -3.59 27.72 -18.89
C ARG A 82 -2.38 28.40 -18.27
N ARG A 83 -1.62 27.75 -17.37
CA ARG A 83 -0.61 28.42 -16.53
C ARG A 83 0.81 27.86 -16.67
N GLY A 84 0.98 26.78 -17.43
CA GLY A 84 2.22 26.00 -17.45
C GLY A 84 2.28 24.94 -16.36
N ALA A 85 3.22 24.03 -16.50
CA ALA A 85 3.45 22.94 -15.56
C ALA A 85 4.17 23.47 -14.30
N ALA A 86 3.65 23.13 -13.12
CA ALA A 86 4.27 23.45 -11.84
C ALA A 86 3.90 22.38 -10.79
N PRO A 87 4.80 22.01 -9.87
CA PRO A 87 4.50 20.98 -8.87
C PRO A 87 3.36 21.37 -7.92
N GLU A 88 3.19 22.67 -7.64
CA GLU A 88 2.11 23.23 -6.82
C GLU A 88 0.73 23.02 -7.45
N SER A 89 0.66 22.80 -8.78
CA SER A 89 -0.60 22.51 -9.49
C SER A 89 -1.25 21.20 -9.00
N LEU A 90 -0.45 20.20 -8.54
CA LEU A 90 -0.97 19.00 -7.90
C LEU A 90 -1.72 19.34 -6.60
N ALA A 91 -1.12 20.18 -5.75
CA ALA A 91 -1.75 20.64 -4.51
C ALA A 91 -3.01 21.46 -4.79
N GLU A 92 -2.97 22.36 -5.81
CA GLU A 92 -4.12 23.19 -6.18
C GLU A 92 -5.33 22.34 -6.58
N ILE A 93 -5.11 21.27 -7.36
CA ILE A 93 -6.20 20.37 -7.78
C ILE A 93 -6.55 19.41 -6.66
N ILE A 94 -5.61 18.55 -6.22
CA ILE A 94 -5.94 17.41 -5.37
C ILE A 94 -6.34 17.87 -3.96
N ALA A 95 -5.54 18.75 -3.34
CA ALA A 95 -5.81 19.17 -1.98
C ALA A 95 -6.83 20.31 -1.90
N ARG A 96 -6.68 21.38 -2.68
CA ARG A 96 -7.54 22.57 -2.53
C ARG A 96 -8.87 22.42 -3.25
N ALA A 97 -8.88 22.04 -4.55
CA ALA A 97 -10.11 21.94 -5.32
C ALA A 97 -10.94 20.71 -4.95
N TYR A 98 -10.28 19.55 -4.73
CA TYR A 98 -10.95 18.29 -4.41
C TYR A 98 -10.89 17.92 -2.93
N ALA A 99 -10.26 18.74 -2.08
CA ALA A 99 -10.21 18.65 -0.62
C ALA A 99 -9.59 17.34 -0.06
N TYR A 100 -8.62 16.74 -0.77
CA TYR A 100 -7.88 15.60 -0.25
C TYR A 100 -6.82 16.04 0.77
N ARG A 101 -6.73 15.33 1.90
CA ARG A 101 -5.77 15.62 2.97
C ARG A 101 -5.36 14.37 3.73
N GLY A 102 -4.26 14.47 4.48
CA GLY A 102 -3.88 13.45 5.46
C GLY A 102 -4.91 13.33 6.59
N ASP A 103 -5.17 12.10 7.04
CA ASP A 103 -6.00 11.87 8.23
C ASP A 103 -5.10 11.74 9.46
N SER A 104 -4.83 12.86 10.14
CA SER A 104 -4.08 12.90 11.39
C SER A 104 -4.95 12.63 12.63
N GLU A 105 -6.29 12.76 12.51
CA GLU A 105 -7.23 12.58 13.61
C GLU A 105 -7.48 11.10 13.92
N THR A 106 -7.63 10.30 12.87
CA THR A 106 -7.88 8.85 12.95
C THR A 106 -6.84 8.07 12.15
N TYR A 107 -5.56 8.36 12.38
CA TYR A 107 -4.43 7.83 11.60
C TYR A 107 -4.43 6.30 11.52
N ASP A 108 -4.82 5.60 12.59
CA ASP A 108 -4.81 4.13 12.67
C ASP A 108 -6.10 3.46 12.17
N ASP A 109 -7.04 4.23 11.62
CA ASP A 109 -8.22 3.66 10.97
C ASP A 109 -7.82 2.94 9.67
N LEU A 110 -8.25 1.67 9.52
CA LEU A 110 -7.96 0.85 8.34
C LEU A 110 -8.47 1.48 7.04
N GLN A 111 -9.54 2.28 7.11
CA GLN A 111 -10.10 2.99 5.96
C GLN A 111 -9.09 3.95 5.32
N ASN A 112 -8.09 4.41 6.06
CA ASN A 112 -7.05 5.32 5.56
C ASN A 112 -6.06 4.64 4.61
N ALA A 113 -6.01 3.31 4.59
CA ALA A 113 -5.20 2.51 3.67
C ALA A 113 -6.05 1.81 2.58
N ASP A 114 -7.36 1.97 2.58
CA ASP A 114 -8.28 1.49 1.54
C ASP A 114 -8.53 2.61 0.52
N LEU A 115 -8.00 2.47 -0.71
CA LEU A 115 -8.05 3.55 -1.69
C LEU A 115 -9.48 3.97 -2.06
N ALA A 116 -10.42 3.04 -2.14
CA ALA A 116 -11.81 3.38 -2.40
C ALA A 116 -12.40 4.26 -1.27
N ARG A 117 -12.09 3.91 -0.01
CA ARG A 117 -12.49 4.70 1.15
C ARG A 117 -11.80 6.05 1.21
N VAL A 118 -10.54 6.10 0.83
CA VAL A 118 -9.78 7.37 0.72
C VAL A 118 -10.43 8.28 -0.31
N ILE A 119 -10.83 7.77 -1.47
CA ILE A 119 -11.52 8.56 -2.50
C ILE A 119 -12.89 9.04 -1.99
N GLU A 120 -13.69 8.19 -1.36
CA GLU A 120 -15.00 8.55 -0.81
C GLU A 120 -14.90 9.62 0.30
N ARG A 121 -13.94 9.46 1.22
CA ARG A 121 -13.75 10.32 2.41
C ARG A 121 -12.86 11.54 2.17
N ARG A 122 -12.07 11.53 1.08
CA ARG A 122 -11.06 12.54 0.72
C ARG A 122 -9.97 12.71 1.78
N LYS A 123 -9.70 11.66 2.54
CA LYS A 123 -8.63 11.63 3.52
C LYS A 123 -8.05 10.21 3.68
N GLY A 124 -6.75 10.14 3.96
CA GLY A 124 -6.06 8.85 4.04
C GLY A 124 -4.63 8.93 4.55
N LEU A 125 -3.95 7.77 4.52
CA LEU A 125 -2.53 7.66 4.82
C LEU A 125 -1.64 8.28 3.73
N PRO A 126 -0.38 8.62 4.06
CA PRO A 126 0.57 9.16 3.08
C PRO A 126 0.66 8.33 1.80
N VAL A 127 0.82 7.01 1.91
CA VAL A 127 0.97 6.12 0.74
C VAL A 127 -0.31 6.03 -0.10
N ALA A 128 -1.49 6.03 0.52
CA ALA A 128 -2.77 5.97 -0.20
C ALA A 128 -3.02 7.26 -1.00
N LEU A 129 -2.74 8.41 -0.41
CA LEU A 129 -2.80 9.69 -1.10
C LEU A 129 -1.76 9.77 -2.21
N SER A 130 -0.55 9.25 -1.96
CA SER A 130 0.53 9.25 -2.97
C SER A 130 0.15 8.48 -4.24
N ILE A 131 -0.64 7.42 -4.14
CA ILE A 131 -1.15 6.70 -5.32
C ILE A 131 -1.98 7.62 -6.22
N LEU A 132 -2.83 8.47 -5.64
CA LEU A 132 -3.61 9.45 -6.41
C LEU A 132 -2.70 10.51 -7.04
N TYR A 133 -1.76 11.07 -6.28
CA TYR A 133 -0.81 12.06 -6.79
C TYR A 133 0.06 11.49 -7.92
N LEU A 134 0.59 10.27 -7.76
CA LEU A 134 1.38 9.57 -8.78
C LEU A 134 0.56 9.35 -10.04
N HIS A 135 -0.67 8.82 -9.90
CA HIS A 135 -1.55 8.55 -11.04
C HIS A 135 -1.87 9.85 -11.80
N ILE A 136 -2.26 10.91 -11.10
CA ILE A 136 -2.65 12.18 -11.70
C ILE A 136 -1.46 12.89 -12.34
N ALA A 137 -0.27 12.87 -11.72
CA ALA A 137 0.95 13.42 -12.30
C ALA A 137 1.37 12.66 -13.56
N ARG A 138 1.35 11.34 -13.52
CA ARG A 138 1.66 10.49 -14.67
C ARG A 138 0.69 10.66 -15.84
N ALA A 139 -0.59 10.96 -15.56
CA ALA A 139 -1.58 11.27 -16.58
C ALA A 139 -1.26 12.57 -17.35
N GLN A 140 -0.42 13.46 -16.80
CA GLN A 140 0.12 14.64 -17.50
C GLN A 140 1.41 14.33 -18.29
N GLY A 141 1.87 13.09 -18.28
CA GLY A 141 3.18 12.72 -18.84
C GLY A 141 4.37 13.10 -17.95
N TRP A 142 4.13 13.52 -16.70
CA TRP A 142 5.21 13.83 -15.77
C TRP A 142 5.85 12.53 -15.23
N ASP A 143 7.16 12.54 -15.11
CA ASP A 143 7.85 11.46 -14.43
C ASP A 143 7.65 11.58 -12.93
N ALA A 144 6.94 10.61 -12.34
CA ALA A 144 6.56 10.63 -10.92
C ALA A 144 6.77 9.25 -10.29
N GLU A 145 7.40 9.23 -9.11
CA GLU A 145 7.77 8.03 -8.38
C GLU A 145 7.69 8.23 -6.86
N GLY A 146 7.46 7.13 -6.12
CA GLY A 146 7.56 7.14 -4.66
C GLY A 146 9.02 7.22 -4.21
N LEU A 147 9.24 7.73 -2.99
CA LEU A 147 10.58 7.83 -2.41
C LEU A 147 10.74 6.95 -1.16
N ALA A 148 11.94 6.39 -0.99
CA ALA A 148 12.33 5.58 0.17
C ALA A 148 12.66 6.45 1.39
N PHE A 149 11.80 7.42 1.72
CA PHE A 149 12.02 8.31 2.86
C PHE A 149 11.62 7.61 4.18
N PRO A 150 12.43 7.71 5.26
CA PRO A 150 12.16 7.04 6.53
C PRO A 150 10.86 7.49 7.18
N ALA A 151 10.03 6.53 7.58
CA ALA A 151 8.76 6.66 8.31
C ALA A 151 7.74 7.66 7.73
N HIS A 152 8.01 8.23 6.55
CA HIS A 152 7.08 9.05 5.80
C HIS A 152 7.07 8.63 4.33
N PHE A 153 5.96 8.83 3.62
CA PHE A 153 5.89 8.50 2.21
C PHE A 153 5.77 9.78 1.40
N LEU A 154 6.82 10.06 0.66
CA LEU A 154 6.93 11.21 -0.23
C LEU A 154 6.93 10.74 -1.68
N ILE A 155 6.69 11.65 -2.60
CA ILE A 155 6.85 11.42 -4.03
C ILE A 155 7.82 12.42 -4.64
N ARG A 156 8.47 12.02 -5.71
CA ARG A 156 9.26 12.89 -6.57
C ARG A 156 8.51 13.06 -7.89
N VAL A 157 8.43 14.31 -8.35
CA VAL A 157 7.84 14.66 -9.63
C VAL A 157 8.87 15.45 -10.44
N ALA A 158 9.12 15.02 -11.67
CA ALA A 158 10.00 15.74 -12.59
C ALA A 158 9.17 16.52 -13.60
N ILE A 159 9.43 17.84 -13.67
CA ILE A 159 8.76 18.78 -14.56
C ILE A 159 9.83 19.61 -15.24
N ASP A 160 9.86 19.63 -16.56
CA ASP A 160 10.84 20.39 -17.37
C ASP A 160 12.31 20.15 -16.95
N GLY A 161 12.61 18.93 -16.54
CA GLY A 161 13.95 18.50 -16.10
C GLY A 161 14.28 18.84 -14.64
N ALA A 162 13.47 19.61 -13.93
CA ALA A 162 13.60 19.87 -12.50
C ALA A 162 12.87 18.79 -11.66
N ARG A 163 13.49 18.37 -10.55
CA ARG A 163 12.92 17.36 -9.64
C ARG A 163 12.39 18.02 -8.38
N HIS A 164 11.14 17.76 -8.05
CA HIS A 164 10.46 18.31 -6.88
C HIS A 164 10.01 17.19 -5.96
N VAL A 165 10.24 17.35 -4.65
CA VAL A 165 9.72 16.43 -3.64
C VAL A 165 8.39 16.98 -3.14
N VAL A 166 7.34 16.17 -3.24
CA VAL A 166 5.98 16.55 -2.87
C VAL A 166 5.49 15.65 -1.73
N ASP A 167 4.77 16.23 -0.79
CA ASP A 167 4.23 15.57 0.38
C ASP A 167 2.69 15.47 0.29
N PRO A 168 2.13 14.36 -0.18
CA PRO A 168 0.69 14.19 -0.34
C PRO A 168 -0.09 14.24 0.98
N PHE A 169 0.53 13.87 2.11
CA PHE A 169 -0.13 13.88 3.42
C PHE A 169 -0.33 15.31 3.94
N TYR A 170 0.61 16.18 3.66
CA TYR A 170 0.52 17.61 3.97
C TYR A 170 0.09 18.41 2.73
N GLU A 171 -1.07 18.01 2.19
CA GLU A 171 -1.78 18.72 1.12
C GLU A 171 -0.95 18.99 -0.15
N GLY A 172 -0.01 18.12 -0.47
CA GLY A 172 0.84 18.25 -1.66
C GLY A 172 1.90 19.35 -1.56
N ALA A 173 2.32 19.70 -0.33
CA ALA A 173 3.37 20.67 -0.12
C ALA A 173 4.68 20.23 -0.82
N VAL A 174 5.29 21.13 -1.57
CA VAL A 174 6.63 20.94 -2.11
C VAL A 174 7.63 21.11 -0.97
N ARG A 175 8.51 20.14 -0.79
CA ARG A 175 9.46 20.09 0.33
C ARG A 175 10.86 20.42 -0.12
N GLU A 176 11.44 21.39 0.55
CA GLU A 176 12.84 21.74 0.39
C GLU A 176 13.76 20.91 1.30
N ALA A 177 15.05 20.89 1.00
CA ALA A 177 16.04 20.08 1.74
C ALA A 177 16.07 20.39 3.25
N ALA A 178 15.82 21.64 3.66
CA ALA A 178 15.75 22.02 5.07
C ALA A 178 14.56 21.34 5.78
N GLU A 179 13.36 21.37 5.18
CA GLU A 179 12.15 20.76 5.73
C GLU A 179 12.27 19.23 5.77
N LEU A 180 12.89 18.61 4.74
CA LEU A 180 13.15 17.18 4.71
C LEU A 180 14.12 16.75 5.83
N ARG A 181 15.11 17.57 6.13
CA ARG A 181 16.04 17.32 7.25
C ARG A 181 15.30 17.39 8.60
N GLU A 182 14.43 18.38 8.79
CA GLU A 182 13.59 18.48 9.99
C GLU A 182 12.65 17.27 10.13
N LEU A 183 12.04 16.84 9.02
CA LEU A 183 11.17 15.66 9.00
C LEU A 183 11.95 14.40 9.40
N LEU A 184 13.15 14.21 8.84
CA LEU A 184 14.03 13.10 9.16
C LEU A 184 14.40 13.10 10.65
N GLN A 185 14.77 14.24 11.20
CA GLN A 185 15.15 14.40 12.62
C GLN A 185 13.98 14.08 13.56
N LYS A 186 12.77 14.51 13.22
CA LYS A 186 11.56 14.19 14.00
C LYS A 186 11.30 12.68 14.08
N VAL A 187 11.60 11.95 13.01
CA VAL A 187 11.35 10.52 12.91
C VAL A 187 12.45 9.69 13.56
N THR A 188 13.72 10.07 13.37
CA THR A 188 14.86 9.30 13.87
C THR A 188 15.26 9.68 15.29
N GLY A 189 14.78 10.82 15.82
CA GLY A 189 15.11 11.33 17.16
C GLY A 189 16.58 11.78 17.33
N GLN A 190 17.33 11.92 16.24
CA GLN A 190 18.76 12.28 16.22
C GLN A 190 19.01 13.38 15.19
N ALA A 191 20.16 14.04 15.28
CA ALA A 191 20.69 14.93 14.23
C ALA A 191 21.08 14.09 13.01
N ALA A 192 20.09 13.53 12.31
CA ALA A 192 20.32 12.73 11.12
C ALA A 192 20.51 13.64 9.90
N GLU A 193 21.47 13.27 9.06
CA GLU A 193 21.74 13.95 7.80
C GLU A 193 21.01 13.28 6.65
N LEU A 194 20.56 14.10 5.70
CA LEU A 194 19.99 13.58 4.46
C LEU A 194 21.07 12.84 3.67
N SER A 195 20.72 11.66 3.19
CA SER A 195 21.57 10.84 2.34
C SER A 195 20.90 10.60 0.97
N PRO A 196 21.67 10.32 -0.09
CA PRO A 196 21.07 9.98 -1.39
C PRO A 196 20.06 8.82 -1.31
N ALA A 197 20.29 7.83 -0.45
CA ALA A 197 19.39 6.68 -0.27
C ALA A 197 17.97 7.06 0.20
N HIS A 198 17.81 8.21 0.88
CA HIS A 198 16.47 8.71 1.26
C HIS A 198 15.64 9.17 0.06
N PHE A 199 16.29 9.34 -1.09
CA PHE A 199 15.68 9.77 -2.35
C PHE A 199 15.68 8.68 -3.42
N ASP A 200 16.01 7.43 -3.04
CA ASP A 200 15.89 6.30 -3.96
C ASP A 200 14.42 6.08 -4.34
N ALA A 201 14.20 5.80 -5.61
CA ALA A 201 12.88 5.51 -6.13
C ALA A 201 12.35 4.19 -5.55
N VAL A 202 11.11 4.20 -5.16
CA VAL A 202 10.35 3.01 -4.73
C VAL A 202 9.57 2.48 -5.91
N SER A 203 9.70 1.18 -6.21
CA SER A 203 8.92 0.55 -7.27
C SER A 203 7.41 0.63 -7.00
N ASP A 204 6.59 0.68 -8.04
CA ASP A 204 5.14 0.69 -7.89
C ASP A 204 4.62 -0.54 -7.10
N ARG A 205 5.31 -1.67 -7.25
CA ARG A 205 5.05 -2.88 -6.48
C ARG A 205 5.29 -2.65 -4.99
N ASP A 206 6.37 -1.99 -4.62
CA ASP A 206 6.67 -1.67 -3.22
C ASP A 206 5.72 -0.61 -2.66
N VAL A 207 5.20 0.32 -3.49
CA VAL A 207 4.10 1.24 -3.09
C VAL A 207 2.86 0.45 -2.68
N LEU A 208 2.42 -0.53 -3.49
CA LEU A 208 1.27 -1.38 -3.17
C LEU A 208 1.52 -2.26 -1.94
N LEU A 209 2.72 -2.84 -1.82
CA LEU A 209 3.11 -3.59 -0.62
C LEU A 209 3.07 -2.72 0.62
N ARG A 210 3.54 -1.47 0.53
CA ARG A 210 3.50 -0.53 1.66
C ARG A 210 2.07 -0.13 2.04
N LEU A 211 1.18 0.01 1.05
CA LEU A 211 -0.25 0.25 1.29
C LEU A 211 -0.86 -0.89 2.10
N GLU A 212 -0.73 -2.12 1.60
CA GLU A 212 -1.31 -3.31 2.24
C GLU A 212 -0.64 -3.62 3.60
N ASN A 213 0.67 -3.37 3.72
CA ASN A 213 1.39 -3.55 4.99
C ASN A 213 0.87 -2.64 6.12
N ASN A 214 0.36 -1.45 5.80
CA ASN A 214 -0.29 -0.60 6.78
C ASN A 214 -1.54 -1.26 7.39
N ILE A 215 -2.32 -1.99 6.59
CA ILE A 215 -3.46 -2.78 7.05
C ILE A 215 -2.98 -3.96 7.88
N ARG A 216 -2.04 -4.74 7.36
CA ARG A 216 -1.50 -5.93 8.01
C ARG A 216 -0.95 -5.63 9.42
N LEU A 217 -0.14 -4.58 9.58
CA LEU A 217 0.44 -4.21 10.87
C LEU A 217 -0.63 -3.87 11.91
N ARG A 218 -1.71 -3.20 11.52
CA ARG A 218 -2.83 -2.88 12.41
C ARG A 218 -3.63 -4.11 12.79
N LEU A 219 -3.83 -5.05 11.84
CA LEU A 219 -4.48 -6.33 12.12
C LEU A 219 -3.64 -7.20 13.07
N VAL A 220 -2.33 -7.26 12.86
CA VAL A 220 -1.38 -7.92 13.80
C VAL A 220 -1.44 -7.27 15.18
N GLY A 221 -1.46 -5.95 15.27
CA GLY A 221 -1.58 -5.23 16.54
C GLY A 221 -2.91 -5.46 17.27
N ARG A 222 -3.95 -5.85 16.53
CA ARG A 222 -5.27 -6.25 17.09
C ARG A 222 -5.38 -7.76 17.32
N GLU A 223 -4.31 -8.52 17.08
CA GLU A 223 -4.28 -9.98 17.13
C GLU A 223 -5.31 -10.69 16.20
N ASP A 224 -5.77 -9.99 15.17
CA ASP A 224 -6.64 -10.57 14.15
C ASP A 224 -5.81 -11.34 13.11
N TRP A 225 -5.35 -12.53 13.56
CA TRP A 225 -4.47 -13.39 12.77
C TRP A 225 -5.09 -13.89 11.45
N PRO A 226 -6.40 -14.24 11.41
CA PRO A 226 -7.04 -14.61 10.16
C PRO A 226 -7.04 -13.47 9.12
N ALA A 227 -7.39 -12.24 9.53
CA ALA A 227 -7.38 -11.09 8.64
C ALA A 227 -5.95 -10.69 8.23
N ALA A 228 -4.98 -10.79 9.16
CA ALA A 228 -3.56 -10.56 8.84
C ALA A 228 -3.03 -11.56 7.81
N ALA A 229 -3.45 -12.84 7.87
CA ALA A 229 -3.09 -13.85 6.89
C ALA A 229 -3.68 -13.52 5.50
N ARG A 230 -4.95 -13.09 5.41
CA ARG A 230 -5.55 -12.63 4.15
C ARG A 230 -4.82 -11.41 3.57
N SER A 231 -4.44 -10.46 4.41
CA SER A 231 -3.61 -9.32 3.99
C SER A 231 -2.28 -9.80 3.39
N LEU A 232 -1.62 -10.75 4.04
CA LEU A 232 -0.36 -11.31 3.55
C LEU A 232 -0.53 -12.10 2.24
N GLU A 233 -1.68 -12.78 2.05
CA GLU A 233 -2.03 -13.41 0.76
C GLU A 233 -2.13 -12.38 -0.38
N ARG A 234 -2.69 -11.20 -0.13
CA ARG A 234 -2.73 -10.08 -1.08
C ARG A 234 -1.33 -9.53 -1.35
N MET A 235 -0.50 -9.39 -0.32
CA MET A 235 0.90 -8.98 -0.51
C MET A 235 1.68 -10.01 -1.37
N LEU A 236 1.45 -11.31 -1.16
CA LEU A 236 2.04 -12.36 -2.00
C LEU A 236 1.42 -12.42 -3.42
N ALA A 237 0.21 -11.92 -3.63
CA ALA A 237 -0.34 -11.73 -4.97
C ALA A 237 0.36 -10.58 -5.72
N ILE A 238 0.76 -9.53 -5.00
CA ILE A 238 1.54 -8.40 -5.55
C ILE A 238 2.99 -8.81 -5.81
N ALA A 239 3.63 -9.53 -4.89
CA ALA A 239 5.04 -9.91 -4.93
C ALA A 239 5.23 -11.36 -4.48
N PRO A 240 5.01 -12.35 -5.39
CA PRO A 240 4.93 -13.77 -5.04
C PRO A 240 6.23 -14.37 -4.53
N ASP A 241 7.38 -13.81 -4.92
CA ASP A 241 8.70 -14.34 -4.64
C ASP A 241 9.48 -13.51 -3.62
N ARG A 242 8.77 -12.73 -2.78
CA ARG A 242 9.36 -12.01 -1.64
C ARG A 242 9.60 -12.98 -0.48
N PRO A 243 10.85 -13.28 -0.13
CA PRO A 243 11.15 -14.28 0.91
C PRO A 243 10.56 -13.91 2.26
N GLU A 244 10.63 -12.64 2.65
CA GLU A 244 10.15 -12.16 3.95
C GLU A 244 8.65 -12.42 4.12
N LEU A 245 7.85 -12.20 3.05
CA LEU A 245 6.40 -12.45 3.08
C LEU A 245 6.07 -13.93 3.18
N LEU A 246 6.84 -14.79 2.51
CA LEU A 246 6.67 -16.24 2.57
C LEU A 246 7.02 -16.79 3.96
N PHE A 247 8.10 -16.29 4.57
CA PHE A 247 8.48 -16.68 5.93
C PHE A 247 7.40 -16.28 6.93
N GLU A 248 6.92 -15.04 6.86
CA GLU A 248 5.86 -14.53 7.73
C GLU A 248 4.54 -15.28 7.54
N MET A 249 4.18 -15.62 6.28
CA MET A 249 3.01 -16.44 6.00
C MET A 249 3.11 -17.82 6.66
N GLY A 250 4.30 -18.43 6.63
CA GLY A 250 4.55 -19.68 7.34
C GLY A 250 4.31 -19.56 8.85
N GLN A 251 4.77 -18.47 9.46
CA GLN A 251 4.55 -18.21 10.88
C GLN A 251 3.06 -17.98 11.22
N LEU A 252 2.32 -17.20 10.40
CA LEU A 252 0.89 -16.98 10.60
C LEU A 252 0.08 -18.26 10.41
N HIS A 253 0.39 -19.07 9.40
CA HIS A 253 -0.26 -20.35 9.21
C HIS A 253 -0.02 -21.31 10.38
N ALA A 254 1.21 -21.35 10.94
CA ALA A 254 1.52 -22.14 12.12
C ALA A 254 0.72 -21.65 13.33
N ARG A 255 0.62 -20.34 13.53
CA ARG A 255 -0.17 -19.75 14.62
C ARG A 255 -1.67 -20.03 14.49
N LEU A 256 -2.18 -20.17 13.29
CA LEU A 256 -3.57 -20.52 12.97
C LEU A 256 -3.83 -22.05 12.96
N ASP A 257 -2.85 -22.86 13.39
CA ASP A 257 -2.85 -24.34 13.32
C ASP A 257 -3.10 -24.90 11.90
N LYS A 258 -2.82 -24.11 10.87
CA LYS A 258 -2.87 -24.52 9.46
C LYS A 258 -1.54 -25.18 9.05
N ARG A 259 -1.18 -26.29 9.69
CA ARG A 259 0.15 -26.93 9.59
C ARG A 259 0.61 -27.21 8.16
N ARG A 260 -0.26 -27.76 7.30
CA ARG A 260 0.09 -28.04 5.90
C ARG A 260 0.41 -26.79 5.12
N ALA A 261 -0.37 -25.73 5.32
CA ALA A 261 -0.13 -24.44 4.68
C ALA A 261 1.16 -23.77 5.19
N ALA A 262 1.45 -23.89 6.50
CA ALA A 262 2.70 -23.40 7.08
C ALA A 262 3.92 -24.09 6.46
N ILE A 263 3.88 -25.44 6.33
CA ILE A 263 4.93 -26.21 5.68
C ILE A 263 5.15 -25.71 4.25
N GLY A 264 4.09 -25.61 3.44
CA GLY A 264 4.20 -25.12 2.06
C GLY A 264 4.78 -23.71 1.95
N SER A 265 4.44 -22.81 2.89
CA SER A 265 4.99 -21.45 2.92
C SER A 265 6.49 -21.45 3.21
N PHE A 266 6.95 -22.22 4.21
CA PHE A 266 8.37 -22.32 4.55
C PHE A 266 9.18 -23.06 3.45
N GLU A 267 8.61 -24.05 2.80
CA GLU A 267 9.26 -24.74 1.67
C GLU A 267 9.47 -23.75 0.50
N ARG A 268 8.44 -22.97 0.13
CA ARG A 268 8.59 -21.92 -0.88
C ARG A 268 9.61 -20.87 -0.46
N PHE A 269 9.60 -20.43 0.80
CA PHE A 269 10.61 -19.51 1.32
C PHE A 269 12.03 -20.07 1.09
N LEU A 270 12.30 -21.32 1.41
CA LEU A 270 13.61 -21.93 1.24
C LEU A 270 14.04 -22.05 -0.23
N VAL A 271 13.08 -22.12 -1.16
CA VAL A 271 13.37 -22.14 -2.61
C VAL A 271 13.79 -20.74 -3.11
N VAL A 272 13.07 -19.69 -2.69
CA VAL A 272 13.28 -18.33 -3.23
C VAL A 272 14.30 -17.51 -2.44
N SER A 273 14.55 -17.84 -1.16
CA SER A 273 15.50 -17.11 -0.32
C SER A 273 16.94 -17.40 -0.73
N GLY A 274 17.74 -16.34 -0.86
CA GLY A 274 19.17 -16.41 -1.17
C GLY A 274 20.03 -16.70 0.06
N ASP A 275 21.35 -16.75 -0.16
CA ASP A 275 22.35 -16.98 0.91
C ASP A 275 22.40 -15.83 1.93
N ALA A 276 21.99 -14.62 1.56
CA ALA A 276 21.92 -13.48 2.47
C ALA A 276 20.95 -13.71 3.64
N ASP A 277 19.94 -14.58 3.46
CA ASP A 277 18.91 -14.90 4.46
C ASP A 277 19.28 -16.07 5.39
N HIS A 278 20.58 -16.35 5.59
CA HIS A 278 21.05 -17.54 6.30
C HIS A 278 20.35 -17.75 7.66
N GLY A 279 20.19 -16.71 8.46
CA GLY A 279 19.50 -16.78 9.76
C GLY A 279 18.02 -17.18 9.66
N LEU A 280 17.30 -16.58 8.69
CA LEU A 280 15.90 -16.93 8.45
C LEU A 280 15.75 -18.35 7.88
N ARG A 281 16.68 -18.79 7.02
CA ARG A 281 16.72 -20.15 6.46
C ARG A 281 16.89 -21.20 7.56
N GLN A 282 17.80 -20.98 8.52
CA GLN A 282 17.97 -21.85 9.68
C GLN A 282 16.67 -21.94 10.52
N ARG A 283 16.04 -20.79 10.80
CA ARG A 283 14.77 -20.73 11.54
C ARG A 283 13.64 -21.46 10.81
N ALA A 284 13.50 -21.22 9.49
CA ALA A 284 12.50 -21.91 8.66
C ALA A 284 12.70 -23.41 8.67
N THR A 285 13.94 -23.88 8.54
CA THR A 285 14.29 -25.31 8.58
C THR A 285 13.91 -25.96 9.92
N ALA A 286 14.19 -25.28 11.04
CA ALA A 286 13.82 -25.79 12.37
C ALA A 286 12.29 -25.88 12.54
N LEU A 287 11.55 -24.81 12.14
CA LEU A 287 10.08 -24.79 12.18
C LEU A 287 9.46 -25.89 11.29
N LEU A 288 10.01 -26.10 10.09
CA LEU A 288 9.58 -27.20 9.21
C LEU A 288 9.73 -28.57 9.86
N GLN A 289 10.87 -28.83 10.52
CA GLN A 289 11.10 -30.08 11.22
C GLN A 289 10.09 -30.30 12.36
N GLU A 290 9.79 -29.26 13.11
CA GLU A 290 8.80 -29.28 14.20
C GLU A 290 7.40 -29.57 13.67
N LEU A 291 6.96 -28.82 12.64
CA LEU A 291 5.65 -29.01 12.02
C LEU A 291 5.46 -30.41 11.43
N ARG A 292 6.49 -30.95 10.80
CA ARG A 292 6.46 -32.32 10.23
C ARG A 292 6.38 -33.40 11.30
N ARG A 293 7.08 -33.27 12.45
CA ARG A 293 6.95 -34.20 13.57
C ARG A 293 5.55 -34.23 14.17
N GLY A 294 4.86 -33.09 14.19
CA GLY A 294 3.49 -33.01 14.70
C GLY A 294 2.41 -33.52 13.73
N LEU A 295 2.78 -33.98 12.52
CA LEU A 295 1.87 -34.60 11.55
C LEU A 295 1.91 -36.16 11.60
N ASN A 296 2.92 -36.73 12.23
CA ASN A 296 3.06 -38.17 12.50
C ASN A 296 2.50 -38.49 13.90
#